data_fb428cc2b20e883a740377df59bb33e5
#
_entry.id   fb428cc2b20e883a740377df59bb33e5
#
_cell.length_a   1.000
_cell.length_b   1.000
_cell.length_c   1.000
_cell.angle_alpha   90.00
_cell.angle_beta   90.00
_cell.angle_gamma   90.00
#
_symmetry.space_group_name_H-M   'P 1'
#
loop_
_entity.id
_entity.type
_entity.pdbx_description
1 polymer ?
#
loop_
_entity_poly.entity_id
_entity_poly.type
_entity_poly.pdbx_seq_one_letter_code
_entity_poly.pdbx_strand_id
1 'polypeptide(L)'
;MKVIEQQIKVTLLTNIGDYQEDWVKAYIEPNNAYSDCGGRITVNIGDDHIGSHFFSHCGTETFEQFIGKVGYDYLINKLFQTQNWIDVESGDELFQSLLDNEILYRVKDARASGWVSKDELRELYEELKDREFRDIGELSNMLGSSECETMAKMFNDDWFYDGNFKKRNRAYDRQKAAIQAVIDHFGSEVVA
;
A
#
# COMPACT_ATOMS: atom_id res chain seq x y z
N MET A 1 38.81 -15.34 -17.92
CA MET A 1 37.37 -15.37 -17.63
C MET A 1 37.18 -16.35 -16.50
N LYS A 2 36.52 -15.96 -15.39
CA LYS A 2 36.20 -16.86 -14.28
C LYS A 2 34.69 -17.15 -14.37
N VAL A 3 34.31 -18.41 -14.46
CA VAL A 3 32.89 -18.85 -14.41
C VAL A 3 32.56 -19.20 -12.97
N ILE A 4 31.48 -18.64 -12.46
CA ILE A 4 30.94 -18.96 -11.13
C ILE A 4 29.52 -19.47 -11.35
N GLU A 5 29.25 -20.69 -10.95
CA GLU A 5 27.90 -21.25 -10.92
C GLU A 5 27.25 -20.89 -9.59
N GLN A 6 26.03 -20.40 -9.62
CA GLN A 6 25.24 -20.08 -8.43
C GLN A 6 24.01 -20.99 -8.35
N GLN A 7 23.67 -21.41 -7.15
CA GLN A 7 22.40 -22.09 -6.89
C GLN A 7 21.34 -21.06 -6.53
N ILE A 8 20.18 -21.15 -7.18
CA ILE A 8 19.01 -20.35 -6.88
C ILE A 8 18.05 -21.22 -6.09
N LYS A 9 17.67 -20.78 -4.88
CA LYS A 9 16.60 -21.42 -4.12
C LYS A 9 15.26 -20.90 -4.64
N VAL A 10 14.36 -21.81 -4.98
CA VAL A 10 13.02 -21.46 -5.47
C VAL A 10 12.00 -22.02 -4.50
N THR A 11 11.16 -21.16 -3.94
CA THR A 11 10.07 -21.53 -3.04
C THR A 11 8.74 -21.14 -3.67
N LEU A 12 7.78 -22.05 -3.72
CA LEU A 12 6.40 -21.80 -4.13
C LEU A 12 5.50 -22.00 -2.91
N LEU A 13 4.80 -20.95 -2.51
CA LEU A 13 3.77 -20.96 -1.47
C LEU A 13 2.41 -20.73 -2.13
N THR A 14 1.42 -21.49 -1.72
CA THR A 14 0.06 -21.47 -2.28
C THR A 14 -0.96 -21.26 -1.17
N ASN A 15 -2.21 -21.00 -1.52
CA ASN A 15 -3.32 -20.77 -0.59
C ASN A 15 -3.06 -19.54 0.29
N ILE A 16 -2.65 -18.43 -0.33
CA ILE A 16 -2.34 -17.17 0.34
C ILE A 16 -3.54 -16.23 0.23
N GLY A 17 -3.67 -15.32 1.22
CA GLY A 17 -4.75 -14.36 1.30
C GLY A 17 -6.03 -14.95 1.91
N ASP A 18 -7.02 -14.09 2.13
CA ASP A 18 -8.25 -14.43 2.85
C ASP A 18 -9.08 -15.50 2.12
N TYR A 19 -8.98 -15.53 0.79
CA TYR A 19 -9.71 -16.49 -0.06
C TYR A 19 -8.87 -17.70 -0.49
N GLN A 20 -7.59 -17.77 -0.07
CA GLN A 20 -6.66 -18.85 -0.38
C GLN A 20 -6.47 -19.12 -1.89
N GLU A 21 -6.69 -18.13 -2.73
CA GLU A 21 -6.60 -18.23 -4.19
C GLU A 21 -5.26 -17.75 -4.76
N ASP A 22 -4.49 -17.00 -3.96
CA ASP A 22 -3.20 -16.51 -4.38
C ASP A 22 -2.05 -17.50 -4.14
N TRP A 23 -1.00 -17.32 -4.91
CA TRP A 23 0.29 -17.97 -4.74
C TRP A 23 1.43 -16.98 -4.86
N VAL A 24 2.55 -17.30 -4.21
CA VAL A 24 3.80 -16.54 -4.33
C VAL A 24 4.95 -17.46 -4.66
N LYS A 25 5.78 -17.08 -5.61
CA LYS A 25 7.00 -17.77 -5.97
C LYS A 25 8.20 -16.88 -5.72
N ALA A 26 9.02 -17.26 -4.75
CA ALA A 26 10.22 -16.52 -4.37
C ALA A 26 11.47 -17.23 -4.94
N TYR A 27 12.33 -16.44 -5.57
CA TYR A 27 13.64 -16.83 -6.06
C TYR A 27 14.69 -16.13 -5.22
N ILE A 28 15.52 -16.91 -4.54
CA ILE A 28 16.61 -16.42 -3.69
C ILE A 28 17.95 -16.76 -4.36
N GLU A 29 18.69 -15.71 -4.70
CA GLU A 29 20.02 -15.79 -5.30
C GLU A 29 21.04 -15.24 -4.31
N PRO A 30 21.62 -16.06 -3.40
CA PRO A 30 22.64 -15.58 -2.46
C PRO A 30 23.87 -15.09 -3.22
N ASN A 31 24.43 -13.96 -2.80
CA ASN A 31 25.65 -13.42 -3.39
C ASN A 31 26.89 -13.86 -2.60
N ASN A 32 27.31 -15.09 -2.80
CA ASN A 32 28.46 -15.66 -2.12
C ASN A 32 29.81 -15.13 -2.63
N ALA A 33 29.81 -14.25 -3.64
CA ALA A 33 31.04 -13.82 -4.30
C ALA A 33 31.67 -12.56 -3.69
N TYR A 34 30.91 -11.73 -2.97
CA TYR A 34 31.34 -10.38 -2.57
C TYR A 34 31.08 -9.98 -1.14
N SER A 35 30.26 -10.69 -0.38
CA SER A 35 29.97 -10.37 1.03
C SER A 35 29.52 -11.60 1.80
N ASP A 36 29.68 -11.56 3.10
CA ASP A 36 29.27 -12.63 4.01
C ASP A 36 27.74 -12.78 4.08
N CYS A 37 26.99 -11.78 3.64
CA CYS A 37 25.54 -11.83 3.50
C CYS A 37 25.08 -10.79 2.49
N GLY A 38 24.34 -11.22 1.49
CA GLY A 38 23.73 -10.40 0.45
C GLY A 38 23.11 -11.29 -0.61
N GLY A 39 22.36 -10.71 -1.51
CA GLY A 39 21.73 -11.48 -2.57
C GLY A 39 20.64 -10.72 -3.29
N ARG A 40 20.04 -11.40 -4.24
CA ARG A 40 18.85 -10.93 -4.94
C ARG A 40 17.66 -11.77 -4.52
N ILE A 41 16.57 -11.11 -4.23
CA ILE A 41 15.26 -11.75 -4.14
C ILE A 41 14.41 -11.27 -5.31
N THR A 42 13.76 -12.22 -5.98
CA THR A 42 12.70 -11.95 -6.96
C THR A 42 11.45 -12.65 -6.49
N VAL A 43 10.34 -11.95 -6.47
CA VAL A 43 9.05 -12.46 -6.00
C VAL A 43 8.01 -12.26 -7.09
N ASN A 44 7.33 -13.34 -7.46
CA ASN A 44 6.15 -13.32 -8.32
C ASN A 44 4.92 -13.62 -7.46
N ILE A 45 3.90 -12.78 -7.53
CA ILE A 45 2.63 -12.95 -6.81
C ILE A 45 1.54 -13.08 -7.87
N GLY A 46 0.94 -14.25 -7.97
CA GLY A 46 0.06 -14.53 -9.10
C GLY A 46 0.78 -14.34 -10.43
N ASP A 47 0.02 -13.99 -11.46
CA ASP A 47 0.53 -13.81 -12.82
C ASP A 47 0.93 -12.36 -13.15
N ASP A 48 0.61 -11.41 -12.29
CA ASP A 48 0.60 -9.97 -12.58
C ASP A 48 1.57 -9.12 -11.75
N HIS A 49 2.03 -9.60 -10.59
CA HIS A 49 2.95 -8.83 -9.74
C HIS A 49 4.33 -9.48 -9.68
N ILE A 50 5.33 -8.79 -10.22
CA ILE A 50 6.72 -9.22 -10.16
C ILE A 50 7.58 -8.11 -9.57
N GLY A 51 8.31 -8.43 -8.50
CA GLY A 51 9.25 -7.52 -7.86
C GLY A 51 10.63 -8.16 -7.71
N SER A 52 11.70 -7.37 -7.88
CA SER A 52 13.07 -7.85 -7.71
C SER A 52 13.95 -6.78 -7.08
N HIS A 53 14.76 -7.16 -6.10
CA HIS A 53 15.72 -6.26 -5.49
C HIS A 53 17.01 -6.97 -5.11
N PHE A 54 18.14 -6.28 -5.27
CA PHE A 54 19.46 -6.75 -4.86
C PHE A 54 19.88 -6.06 -3.56
N PHE A 55 20.22 -6.86 -2.55
CA PHE A 55 20.76 -6.40 -1.28
C PHE A 55 22.25 -6.68 -1.25
N SER A 56 23.07 -5.64 -1.18
CA SER A 56 24.54 -5.77 -1.16
C SER A 56 25.07 -6.31 0.17
N HIS A 57 24.33 -6.06 1.25
CA HIS A 57 24.67 -6.48 2.61
C HIS A 57 23.41 -6.51 3.48
N CYS A 58 23.28 -7.49 4.38
CA CYS A 58 22.06 -7.70 5.16
C CYS A 58 22.27 -7.88 6.68
N GLY A 59 23.51 -7.90 7.17
CA GLY A 59 23.80 -7.91 8.61
C GLY A 59 23.37 -9.19 9.35
N THR A 60 23.16 -10.30 8.63
CA THR A 60 22.84 -11.63 9.15
C THR A 60 23.86 -12.65 8.61
N GLU A 61 23.85 -13.90 9.10
CA GLU A 61 24.78 -14.92 8.63
C GLU A 61 24.45 -15.40 7.22
N THR A 62 23.16 -15.49 6.88
CA THR A 62 22.70 -15.89 5.55
C THR A 62 21.66 -14.91 5.01
N PHE A 63 21.49 -14.91 3.70
CA PHE A 63 20.50 -14.07 3.05
C PHE A 63 19.06 -14.49 3.38
N GLU A 64 18.82 -15.79 3.54
CA GLU A 64 17.54 -16.36 3.99
C GLU A 64 17.17 -15.89 5.39
N GLN A 65 18.13 -15.85 6.32
CA GLN A 65 17.90 -15.31 7.66
C GLN A 65 17.50 -13.82 7.62
N PHE A 66 18.08 -13.05 6.73
CA PHE A 66 17.68 -11.67 6.54
C PHE A 66 16.22 -11.58 6.07
N ILE A 67 15.84 -12.35 5.04
CA ILE A 67 14.47 -12.37 4.52
C ILE A 67 13.48 -12.78 5.61
N GLY A 68 13.81 -13.78 6.43
CA GLY A 68 12.94 -14.24 7.52
C GLY A 68 12.83 -13.29 8.73
N LYS A 69 13.65 -12.23 8.80
CA LYS A 69 13.64 -11.27 9.92
C LYS A 69 13.21 -9.86 9.55
N VAL A 70 13.24 -9.53 8.27
CA VAL A 70 12.91 -8.18 7.80
C VAL A 70 11.39 -7.95 7.80
N GLY A 71 10.96 -6.69 8.02
CA GLY A 71 9.54 -6.36 7.97
C GLY A 71 8.98 -6.35 6.54
N TYR A 72 7.72 -6.77 6.39
CA TYR A 72 7.06 -6.83 5.07
C TYR A 72 6.98 -5.47 4.38
N ASP A 73 6.73 -4.38 5.11
CA ASP A 73 6.70 -3.03 4.55
C ASP A 73 8.01 -2.65 3.85
N TYR A 74 9.13 -3.03 4.46
CA TYR A 74 10.44 -2.79 3.88
C TYR A 74 10.63 -3.57 2.57
N LEU A 75 10.26 -4.86 2.56
CA LEU A 75 10.37 -5.67 1.34
C LEU A 75 9.42 -5.20 0.24
N ILE A 76 8.18 -4.86 0.56
CA ILE A 76 7.22 -4.32 -0.42
C ILE A 76 7.78 -3.05 -1.06
N ASN A 77 8.29 -2.13 -0.25
CA ASN A 77 8.89 -0.90 -0.76
C ASN A 77 10.08 -1.19 -1.69
N LYS A 78 10.95 -2.14 -1.32
CA LYS A 78 12.14 -2.49 -2.13
C LYS A 78 11.79 -3.25 -3.42
N LEU A 79 10.80 -4.13 -3.38
CA LEU A 79 10.45 -5.00 -4.49
C LEU A 79 9.48 -4.33 -5.48
N PHE A 80 8.47 -3.63 -4.97
CA PHE A 80 7.33 -3.17 -5.77
C PHE A 80 7.17 -1.65 -5.75
N GLN A 81 7.75 -0.95 -4.76
CA GLN A 81 7.59 0.50 -4.54
C GLN A 81 6.11 0.91 -4.37
N THR A 82 5.27 -0.02 -3.93
CA THR A 82 3.83 0.20 -3.77
C THR A 82 3.55 0.92 -2.47
N GLN A 83 2.72 1.95 -2.55
CA GLN A 83 2.26 2.68 -1.37
C GLN A 83 1.05 1.98 -0.74
N ASN A 84 0.98 1.98 0.59
CA ASN A 84 -0.16 1.43 1.34
C ASN A 84 -1.46 2.21 1.11
N TRP A 85 -1.34 3.53 0.96
CA TRP A 85 -2.45 4.44 0.73
C TRP A 85 -2.24 5.19 -0.57
N ILE A 86 -3.29 5.29 -1.36
CA ILE A 86 -3.33 6.04 -2.63
C ILE A 86 -4.44 7.08 -2.59
N ASP A 87 -4.36 8.07 -3.43
CA ASP A 87 -5.39 9.11 -3.52
C ASP A 87 -6.72 8.52 -4.00
N VAL A 88 -7.81 9.10 -3.54
CA VAL A 88 -9.14 8.80 -4.07
C VAL A 88 -9.30 9.46 -5.45
N GLU A 89 -10.05 8.82 -6.34
CA GLU A 89 -10.22 9.23 -7.74
C GLU A 89 -11.69 9.44 -8.11
N SER A 90 -12.59 9.28 -7.14
CA SER A 90 -14.02 9.53 -7.34
C SER A 90 -14.71 9.99 -6.05
N GLY A 91 -15.90 10.57 -6.19
CA GLY A 91 -16.73 10.98 -5.07
C GLY A 91 -17.12 9.81 -4.18
N ASP A 92 -17.48 8.65 -4.75
CA ASP A 92 -17.79 7.45 -3.98
C ASP A 92 -16.61 6.98 -3.15
N GLU A 93 -15.39 6.98 -3.72
CA GLU A 93 -14.17 6.65 -2.99
C GLU A 93 -13.85 7.68 -1.90
N LEU A 94 -14.12 8.96 -2.16
CA LEU A 94 -13.97 10.01 -1.16
C LEU A 94 -14.90 9.76 0.03
N PHE A 95 -16.18 9.45 -0.20
CA PHE A 95 -17.10 9.14 0.88
C PHE A 95 -16.69 7.88 1.65
N GLN A 96 -16.25 6.84 0.94
CA GLN A 96 -15.74 5.65 1.59
C GLN A 96 -14.49 5.95 2.43
N SER A 97 -13.60 6.80 1.95
CA SER A 97 -12.40 7.20 2.70
C SER A 97 -12.72 7.91 4.01
N LEU A 98 -13.83 8.67 4.09
CA LEU A 98 -14.27 9.28 5.35
C LEU A 98 -14.63 8.24 6.41
N LEU A 99 -15.15 7.09 5.99
CA LEU A 99 -15.47 5.96 6.87
C LEU A 99 -14.21 5.20 7.26
N ASP A 100 -13.39 4.83 6.28
CA ASP A 100 -12.20 3.98 6.45
C ASP A 100 -11.11 4.66 7.29
N ASN A 101 -10.97 5.99 7.15
CA ASN A 101 -10.00 6.79 7.90
C ASN A 101 -10.57 7.36 9.21
N GLU A 102 -11.79 6.96 9.59
CA GLU A 102 -12.47 7.42 10.82
C GLU A 102 -12.61 8.95 10.93
N ILE A 103 -12.56 9.68 9.79
CA ILE A 103 -12.67 11.15 9.78
C ILE A 103 -14.10 11.67 9.62
N LEU A 104 -15.08 10.77 9.52
CA LEU A 104 -16.49 11.14 9.45
C LEU A 104 -16.97 11.96 10.66
N TYR A 105 -16.28 11.86 11.81
CA TYR A 105 -16.57 12.68 12.97
C TYR A 105 -16.48 14.18 12.68
N ARG A 106 -15.55 14.63 11.81
CA ARG A 106 -15.40 16.04 11.42
C ARG A 106 -16.68 16.58 10.78
N VAL A 107 -17.31 15.79 9.88
CA VAL A 107 -18.59 16.14 9.26
C VAL A 107 -19.69 16.23 10.33
N LYS A 108 -19.72 15.29 11.28
CA LYS A 108 -20.69 15.30 12.39
C LYS A 108 -20.51 16.50 13.31
N ASP A 109 -19.28 16.83 13.64
CA ASP A 109 -18.94 17.96 14.50
C ASP A 109 -19.28 19.31 13.83
N ALA A 110 -18.94 19.49 12.55
CA ALA A 110 -19.30 20.67 11.79
C ALA A 110 -20.83 20.86 11.72
N ARG A 111 -21.55 19.74 11.56
CA ARG A 111 -23.03 19.73 11.59
C ARG A 111 -23.60 20.06 12.97
N ALA A 112 -23.06 19.48 14.04
CA ALA A 112 -23.50 19.72 15.42
C ALA A 112 -23.22 21.17 15.87
N SER A 113 -22.10 21.73 15.43
CA SER A 113 -21.70 23.11 15.71
C SER A 113 -22.45 24.15 14.85
N GLY A 114 -23.27 23.71 13.90
CA GLY A 114 -24.01 24.60 13.01
C GLY A 114 -23.15 25.31 11.95
N TRP A 115 -21.91 24.88 11.74
CA TRP A 115 -21.02 25.43 10.71
C TRP A 115 -21.46 25.04 9.32
N VAL A 116 -22.06 23.84 9.18
CA VAL A 116 -22.57 23.30 7.93
C VAL A 116 -24.02 22.86 8.13
N SER A 117 -24.90 23.29 7.25
CA SER A 117 -26.31 22.90 7.26
C SER A 117 -26.52 21.53 6.63
N LYS A 118 -27.72 20.94 6.84
CA LYS A 118 -28.07 19.67 6.16
C LYS A 118 -28.18 19.86 4.65
N ASP A 119 -28.65 21.00 4.21
CA ASP A 119 -28.86 21.28 2.79
C ASP A 119 -27.53 21.48 2.08
N GLU A 120 -26.56 22.21 2.68
CA GLU A 120 -25.19 22.32 2.14
C GLU A 120 -24.51 20.94 2.00
N LEU A 121 -24.66 20.05 3.01
CA LEU A 121 -24.11 18.69 2.92
C LEU A 121 -24.78 17.86 1.84
N ARG A 122 -26.07 18.03 1.62
CA ARG A 122 -26.81 17.35 0.57
C ARG A 122 -26.39 17.83 -0.81
N GLU A 123 -26.28 19.13 -0.99
CA GLU A 123 -25.83 19.74 -2.24
C GLU A 123 -24.40 19.26 -2.58
N LEU A 124 -23.49 19.29 -1.60
CA LEU A 124 -22.13 18.79 -1.77
C LEU A 124 -22.12 17.29 -2.14
N TYR A 125 -22.94 16.47 -1.47
CA TYR A 125 -23.06 15.05 -1.78
C TYR A 125 -23.55 14.81 -3.22
N GLU A 126 -24.61 15.49 -3.64
CA GLU A 126 -25.17 15.35 -5.00
C GLU A 126 -24.18 15.81 -6.07
N GLU A 127 -23.34 16.81 -5.76
CA GLU A 127 -22.30 17.30 -6.67
C GLU A 127 -21.12 16.33 -6.79
N LEU A 128 -20.80 15.60 -5.73
CA LEU A 128 -19.62 14.74 -5.65
C LEU A 128 -19.86 13.28 -6.06
N LYS A 129 -21.03 12.70 -5.75
CA LYS A 129 -21.29 11.25 -5.78
C LYS A 129 -20.95 10.56 -7.11
N ASP A 130 -21.20 11.24 -8.23
CA ASP A 130 -20.99 10.69 -9.58
C ASP A 130 -19.76 11.34 -10.27
N ARG A 131 -18.95 12.08 -9.52
CA ARG A 131 -17.81 12.82 -10.06
C ARG A 131 -16.55 12.00 -10.05
N GLU A 132 -15.86 11.99 -11.18
CA GLU A 132 -14.53 11.40 -11.35
C GLU A 132 -13.48 12.51 -11.38
N PHE A 133 -12.33 12.27 -10.80
CA PHE A 133 -11.19 13.18 -10.75
C PHE A 133 -9.89 12.37 -10.57
N ARG A 134 -8.77 12.95 -10.94
CA ARG A 134 -7.47 12.27 -10.86
C ARG A 134 -6.86 12.32 -9.46
N ASP A 135 -7.09 13.41 -8.75
CA ASP A 135 -6.59 13.67 -7.40
C ASP A 135 -7.45 14.75 -6.71
N ILE A 136 -7.24 14.94 -5.40
CA ILE A 136 -8.01 15.92 -4.61
C ILE A 136 -7.73 17.37 -5.05
N GLY A 137 -6.54 17.65 -5.57
CA GLY A 137 -6.23 18.97 -6.11
C GLY A 137 -7.05 19.28 -7.37
N GLU A 138 -7.26 18.31 -8.26
CA GLU A 138 -8.17 18.45 -9.40
C GLU A 138 -9.61 18.63 -8.93
N LEU A 139 -10.07 17.83 -7.95
CA LEU A 139 -11.39 17.99 -7.37
C LEU A 139 -11.60 19.42 -6.83
N SER A 140 -10.65 19.98 -6.12
CA SER A 140 -10.75 21.34 -5.57
C SER A 140 -10.92 22.42 -6.67
N ASN A 141 -10.33 22.19 -7.85
CA ASN A 141 -10.48 23.08 -9.00
C ASN A 141 -11.82 22.89 -9.74
N MET A 142 -12.46 21.73 -9.61
CA MET A 142 -13.73 21.40 -10.25
C MET A 142 -14.94 21.86 -9.43
N LEU A 143 -14.78 21.98 -8.10
CA LEU A 143 -15.85 22.43 -7.21
C LEU A 143 -16.09 23.94 -7.34
N GLY A 144 -17.33 24.35 -7.15
CA GLY A 144 -17.70 25.76 -7.02
C GLY A 144 -17.26 26.36 -5.66
N SER A 145 -17.35 27.68 -5.55
CA SER A 145 -16.94 28.38 -4.32
C SER A 145 -17.74 27.93 -3.09
N SER A 146 -19.03 27.61 -3.25
CA SER A 146 -19.93 27.16 -2.18
C SER A 146 -19.51 25.79 -1.64
N GLU A 147 -19.22 24.83 -2.53
CA GLU A 147 -18.81 23.48 -2.21
C GLU A 147 -17.41 23.48 -1.56
N CYS A 148 -16.49 24.27 -2.10
CA CYS A 148 -15.15 24.46 -1.51
C CYS A 148 -15.25 25.04 -0.09
N GLU A 149 -16.11 26.04 0.13
CA GLU A 149 -16.36 26.61 1.48
C GLU A 149 -16.95 25.57 2.43
N THR A 150 -17.87 24.73 1.95
CA THR A 150 -18.45 23.63 2.74
C THR A 150 -17.38 22.61 3.13
N MET A 151 -16.49 22.24 2.21
CA MET A 151 -15.33 21.38 2.50
C MET A 151 -14.39 22.01 3.53
N ALA A 152 -14.07 23.30 3.37
CA ALA A 152 -13.22 24.04 4.31
C ALA A 152 -13.80 24.10 5.71
N LYS A 153 -15.11 24.30 5.87
CA LYS A 153 -15.80 24.28 7.16
C LYS A 153 -15.69 22.93 7.89
N MET A 154 -15.59 21.82 7.15
CA MET A 154 -15.47 20.47 7.73
C MET A 154 -14.02 20.05 7.96
N PHE A 155 -13.11 20.40 7.06
CA PHE A 155 -11.76 19.83 7.03
C PHE A 155 -10.62 20.85 7.17
N ASN A 156 -10.84 22.12 7.03
CA ASN A 156 -9.98 23.31 7.02
C ASN A 156 -9.79 23.90 5.61
N ASP A 157 -9.19 25.10 5.54
CA ASP A 157 -9.00 25.81 4.25
C ASP A 157 -8.05 25.08 3.28
N ASP A 158 -7.12 24.28 3.82
CA ASP A 158 -6.12 23.53 3.06
C ASP A 158 -6.51 22.04 2.88
N TRP A 159 -7.80 21.69 2.95
CA TRP A 159 -8.32 20.34 2.93
C TRP A 159 -7.80 19.46 1.77
N PHE A 160 -7.49 20.05 0.64
CA PHE A 160 -6.96 19.38 -0.55
C PHE A 160 -5.45 19.06 -0.46
N TYR A 161 -4.73 19.60 0.54
CA TYR A 161 -3.33 19.25 0.82
C TYR A 161 -3.15 18.28 1.99
N ASP A 162 -4.14 18.13 2.86
CA ASP A 162 -4.01 17.42 4.15
C ASP A 162 -3.78 15.90 4.03
N GLY A 163 -3.88 15.33 2.85
CA GLY A 163 -3.71 13.89 2.64
C GLY A 163 -4.74 13.00 3.36
N ASN A 164 -5.84 13.60 3.85
CA ASN A 164 -6.89 12.90 4.60
C ASN A 164 -7.76 11.99 3.71
N PHE A 165 -7.80 12.27 2.39
CA PHE A 165 -8.66 11.56 1.45
C PHE A 165 -7.84 10.52 0.69
N LYS A 166 -7.57 9.41 1.39
CA LYS A 166 -6.80 8.30 0.87
C LYS A 166 -7.61 7.01 0.96
N LYS A 167 -7.49 6.16 -0.03
CA LYS A 167 -8.04 4.79 -0.03
C LYS A 167 -6.95 3.76 0.18
N ARG A 168 -7.32 2.61 0.76
CA ARG A 168 -6.41 1.46 0.84
C ARG A 168 -6.02 0.99 -0.56
N ASN A 169 -4.75 0.74 -0.74
CA ASN A 169 -4.26 0.16 -1.98
C ASN A 169 -4.38 -1.37 -1.93
N ARG A 170 -5.35 -1.92 -2.65
CA ARG A 170 -5.59 -3.38 -2.70
C ARG A 170 -4.37 -4.17 -3.19
N ALA A 171 -3.60 -3.60 -4.11
CA ALA A 171 -2.36 -4.23 -4.57
C ALA A 171 -1.35 -4.37 -3.42
N TYR A 172 -1.26 -3.35 -2.55
CA TYR A 172 -0.44 -3.42 -1.35
C TYR A 172 -0.91 -4.51 -0.37
N ASP A 173 -2.21 -4.61 -0.10
CA ASP A 173 -2.74 -5.62 0.82
C ASP A 173 -2.47 -7.05 0.30
N ARG A 174 -2.61 -7.28 -1.00
CA ARG A 174 -2.25 -8.54 -1.65
C ARG A 174 -0.75 -8.82 -1.55
N GLN A 175 0.09 -7.84 -1.84
CA GLN A 175 1.54 -7.95 -1.70
C GLN A 175 1.95 -8.23 -0.24
N LYS A 176 1.29 -7.59 0.73
CA LYS A 176 1.52 -7.81 2.16
C LYS A 176 1.28 -9.27 2.55
N ALA A 177 0.15 -9.85 2.17
CA ALA A 177 -0.16 -11.25 2.48
C ALA A 177 0.91 -12.20 1.89
N ALA A 178 1.29 -11.98 0.62
CA ALA A 178 2.27 -12.81 -0.06
C ALA A 178 3.69 -12.65 0.52
N ILE A 179 4.13 -11.43 0.78
CA ILE A 179 5.46 -11.16 1.36
C ILE A 179 5.54 -11.66 2.80
N GLN A 180 4.45 -11.53 3.59
CA GLN A 180 4.43 -12.08 4.95
C GLN A 180 4.59 -13.61 4.92
N ALA A 181 3.91 -14.31 4.00
CA ALA A 181 4.07 -15.76 3.84
C ALA A 181 5.51 -16.16 3.48
N VAL A 182 6.21 -15.37 2.65
CA VAL A 182 7.62 -15.58 2.32
C VAL A 182 8.50 -15.37 3.57
N ILE A 183 8.27 -14.30 4.33
CA ILE A 183 9.01 -14.02 5.56
C ILE A 183 8.82 -15.15 6.59
N ASP A 184 7.59 -15.58 6.81
CA ASP A 184 7.26 -16.64 7.77
C ASP A 184 7.92 -17.98 7.39
N HIS A 185 7.93 -18.33 6.09
CA HIS A 185 8.60 -19.52 5.59
C HIS A 185 10.10 -19.50 5.92
N PHE A 186 10.82 -18.44 5.56
CA PHE A 186 12.25 -18.32 5.82
C PHE A 186 12.57 -18.11 7.32
N GLY A 187 11.68 -17.47 8.07
CA GLY A 187 11.79 -17.33 9.51
C GLY A 187 11.69 -18.67 10.26
N SER A 188 10.84 -19.59 9.80
CA SER A 188 10.67 -20.93 10.39
C SER A 188 11.86 -21.86 10.11
N GLU A 189 12.53 -21.73 8.97
CA GLU A 189 13.72 -22.53 8.64
C GLU A 189 14.93 -22.22 9.53
N VAL A 190 14.97 -21.03 10.16
CA VAL A 190 16.08 -20.59 11.03
C VAL A 190 15.98 -21.20 12.44
N VAL A 191 14.81 -21.70 12.84
CA VAL A 191 14.55 -22.22 14.20
C VAL A 191 14.72 -23.74 14.26
N ALA A 192 14.86 -24.42 13.15
CA ALA A 192 15.04 -25.86 13.03
C ALA A 192 16.52 -26.23 12.91
#